data_413b1c7b5e24b212e01d6865a79ce6dc
#
_entry.id   413b1c7b5e24b212e01d6865a79ce6dc
#
_cell.length_a   1.000
_cell.length_b   1.000
_cell.length_c   1.000
_cell.angle_alpha   90.00
_cell.angle_beta   90.00
_cell.angle_gamma   90.00
#
_symmetry.space_group_name_H-M   'P 1'
#
loop_
_entity.id
_entity.type
_entity.pdbx_description
1 polymer ?
#
loop_
_entity_poly.entity_id
_entity_poly.type
_entity_poly.pdbx_seq_one_letter_code
_entity_poly.pdbx_strand_id
1 'polypeptide(L)'
;DAANYTRVLGSDFNILTCENALRFKATESTGRGEFNFTHGDALVGFAAQHNMTVRGHNLIWIAHNPTWLAQQSKSMSAAELESIMEEHIATVGAHYAGKVYSWDVVNEPVVDVPQVHQCFSWDCALKGSAHGEHMPSNPDAVDWTILGTGYIEQAFRLARKADATAKLFLNEYGIHGTNDKANYTRMLVQHLRDVGAPLDGIGVQMHIDTSHAAKNYSSSTFAEVLSWYAALDLDIHITELSLKPTDPIYSGLDAAAKLAVQAELFADVLRVCLAQPRCKSYELWGFTDAHNFLGAHLAPPGAFLYDDSYAAKPSRAAIADAFRAARE
;
A
#
# COMPACT_ATOMS: atom_id res chain seq x y z
N ASP A 1 10.59 24.26 -8.42
CA ASP A 1 9.70 23.09 -8.39
C ASP A 1 9.81 22.34 -7.07
N ALA A 2 11.00 21.92 -6.65
CA ALA A 2 11.22 21.25 -5.36
C ALA A 2 10.69 22.05 -4.14
N ALA A 3 10.80 23.37 -4.17
CA ALA A 3 10.29 24.25 -3.11
C ALA A 3 8.76 24.19 -2.99
N ASN A 4 8.03 24.14 -4.11
CA ASN A 4 6.57 24.00 -4.10
C ASN A 4 6.16 22.58 -3.65
N TYR A 5 6.88 21.56 -4.08
CA TYR A 5 6.66 20.18 -3.65
C TYR A 5 6.76 20.04 -2.13
N THR A 6 7.89 20.45 -1.56
CA THR A 6 8.15 20.36 -0.11
C THR A 6 7.18 21.22 0.70
N ARG A 7 6.84 22.41 0.21
CA ARG A 7 5.88 23.30 0.86
C ARG A 7 4.50 22.67 0.95
N VAL A 8 3.96 22.14 -0.16
CA VAL A 8 2.62 21.52 -0.18
C VAL A 8 2.62 20.26 0.65
N LEU A 9 3.61 19.37 0.46
CA LEU A 9 3.71 18.11 1.22
C LEU A 9 3.76 18.38 2.73
N GLY A 10 4.59 19.31 3.17
CA GLY A 10 4.79 19.59 4.59
C GLY A 10 3.69 20.43 5.25
N SER A 11 2.80 21.10 4.47
CA SER A 11 1.72 21.93 5.03
C SER A 11 0.35 21.26 5.01
N ASP A 12 0.08 20.41 4.04
CA ASP A 12 -1.27 19.90 3.79
C ASP A 12 -1.46 18.44 4.25
N PHE A 13 -0.37 17.74 4.57
CA PHE A 13 -0.40 16.34 4.95
C PHE A 13 0.27 16.11 6.31
N ASN A 14 -0.19 15.09 7.03
CA ASN A 14 0.32 14.71 8.36
C ASN A 14 0.87 13.28 8.43
N ILE A 15 0.84 12.56 7.31
CA ILE A 15 1.48 11.25 7.14
C ILE A 15 2.20 11.22 5.80
N LEU A 16 3.35 10.55 5.77
CA LEU A 16 4.17 10.39 4.59
C LEU A 16 4.47 8.91 4.38
N THR A 17 4.09 8.41 3.20
CA THR A 17 4.49 7.09 2.69
C THR A 17 5.50 7.29 1.57
N CYS A 18 6.67 6.65 1.65
CA CYS A 18 7.65 6.76 0.58
C CYS A 18 7.41 5.68 -0.49
N GLU A 19 7.26 6.11 -1.75
CA GLU A 19 6.97 5.19 -2.84
C GLU A 19 8.07 4.16 -3.10
N ASN A 20 9.36 4.51 -2.86
CA ASN A 20 10.49 3.68 -3.25
C ASN A 20 11.58 3.55 -2.20
N ALA A 21 11.88 4.60 -1.42
CA ALA A 21 13.13 4.71 -0.66
C ALA A 21 13.28 3.70 0.50
N LEU A 22 12.19 3.10 0.97
CA LEU A 22 12.20 2.08 2.03
C LEU A 22 11.97 0.65 1.51
N ARG A 23 11.78 0.46 0.18
CA ARG A 23 11.66 -0.89 -0.40
C ARG A 23 12.97 -1.64 -0.30
N PHE A 24 12.90 -2.96 -0.28
CA PHE A 24 14.06 -3.84 -0.26
C PHE A 24 15.08 -3.46 -1.34
N LYS A 25 14.62 -3.26 -2.58
CA LYS A 25 15.46 -2.84 -3.72
C LYS A 25 16.26 -1.57 -3.46
N ALA A 26 15.72 -0.63 -2.70
CA ALA A 26 16.37 0.65 -2.43
C ALA A 26 17.32 0.59 -1.23
N THR A 27 16.95 -0.17 -0.22
CA THR A 27 17.71 -0.24 1.04
C THR A 27 18.91 -1.18 0.97
N GLU A 28 18.92 -2.16 0.02
CA GLU A 28 19.97 -3.18 -0.09
C GLU A 28 20.29 -3.48 -1.58
N SER A 29 20.50 -2.44 -2.37
CA SER A 29 20.54 -2.53 -3.85
C SER A 29 21.75 -3.25 -4.41
N THR A 30 22.91 -3.21 -3.75
CA THR A 30 24.21 -3.61 -4.29
C THR A 30 24.60 -5.04 -3.98
N GLY A 31 24.23 -5.54 -2.79
CA GLY A 31 24.56 -6.90 -2.36
C GLY A 31 23.97 -7.17 -0.97
N ARG A 32 23.94 -8.44 -0.58
CA ARG A 32 23.50 -8.87 0.73
C ARG A 32 24.30 -8.19 1.85
N GLY A 33 23.61 -7.57 2.81
CA GLY A 33 24.23 -6.87 3.94
C GLY A 33 24.75 -5.47 3.61
N GLU A 34 24.66 -5.02 2.35
CA GLU A 34 25.13 -3.70 1.93
C GLU A 34 23.97 -2.67 1.99
N PHE A 35 23.59 -2.29 3.21
CA PHE A 35 22.48 -1.40 3.46
C PHE A 35 22.80 0.06 3.17
N ASN A 36 21.85 0.75 2.50
CA ASN A 36 21.90 2.20 2.24
C ASN A 36 20.58 2.85 2.65
N PHE A 37 20.61 3.63 3.72
CA PHE A 37 19.43 4.32 4.26
C PHE A 37 19.34 5.80 3.86
N THR A 38 20.26 6.31 3.03
CA THR A 38 20.39 7.74 2.71
C THR A 38 19.06 8.37 2.29
N HIS A 39 18.32 7.73 1.37
CA HIS A 39 17.06 8.28 0.88
C HIS A 39 15.92 8.12 1.89
N GLY A 40 15.87 6.99 2.59
CA GLY A 40 14.89 6.76 3.65
C GLY A 40 15.07 7.73 4.82
N ASP A 41 16.32 7.94 5.27
CA ASP A 41 16.66 8.88 6.34
C ASP A 41 16.30 10.33 5.97
N ALA A 42 16.50 10.72 4.71
CA ALA A 42 16.10 12.03 4.24
C ALA A 42 14.58 12.25 4.33
N LEU A 43 13.78 11.24 3.96
CA LEU A 43 12.31 11.28 4.04
C LEU A 43 11.80 11.28 5.47
N VAL A 44 12.35 10.42 6.32
CA VAL A 44 12.02 10.38 7.76
C VAL A 44 12.41 11.69 8.44
N GLY A 45 13.57 12.26 8.08
CA GLY A 45 14.00 13.57 8.56
C GLY A 45 13.08 14.71 8.11
N PHE A 46 12.61 14.70 6.87
CA PHE A 46 11.62 15.65 6.37
C PHE A 46 10.28 15.52 7.14
N ALA A 47 9.77 14.30 7.31
CA ALA A 47 8.55 14.07 8.06
C ALA A 47 8.64 14.61 9.49
N ALA A 48 9.76 14.34 10.19
CA ALA A 48 9.99 14.85 11.54
C ALA A 48 10.01 16.39 11.61
N GLN A 49 10.64 17.07 10.62
CA GLN A 49 10.66 18.53 10.54
C GLN A 49 9.29 19.16 10.31
N HIS A 50 8.37 18.41 9.69
CA HIS A 50 7.00 18.87 9.38
C HIS A 50 5.92 18.29 10.29
N ASN A 51 6.29 17.63 11.41
CA ASN A 51 5.37 16.96 12.33
C ASN A 51 4.47 15.91 11.64
N MET A 52 4.99 15.23 10.63
CA MET A 52 4.32 14.14 9.94
C MET A 52 4.73 12.80 10.54
N THR A 53 3.82 11.84 10.58
CA THR A 53 4.15 10.44 10.81
C THR A 53 4.64 9.78 9.52
N VAL A 54 5.34 8.66 9.64
CA VAL A 54 5.85 7.91 8.48
C VAL A 54 5.22 6.53 8.43
N ARG A 55 4.71 6.16 7.25
CA ARG A 55 4.39 4.78 6.89
C ARG A 55 5.56 4.17 6.12
N GLY A 56 6.15 3.12 6.63
CA GLY A 56 7.22 2.35 5.97
C GLY A 56 6.63 1.42 4.91
N HIS A 57 7.01 1.61 3.66
CA HIS A 57 6.56 0.81 2.54
C HIS A 57 7.77 0.32 1.75
N ASN A 58 8.04 -0.96 1.71
CA ASN A 58 7.53 -2.09 2.46
C ASN A 58 8.69 -3.01 2.86
N LEU A 59 8.48 -3.96 3.80
CA LEU A 59 9.56 -4.89 4.18
C LEU A 59 9.65 -6.05 3.19
N ILE A 60 8.56 -6.77 2.93
CA ILE A 60 8.53 -7.93 2.03
C ILE A 60 7.47 -7.74 0.95
N TRP A 61 7.88 -7.91 -0.28
CA TRP A 61 7.02 -7.89 -1.46
C TRP A 61 7.56 -8.83 -2.52
N ILE A 62 6.69 -9.44 -3.31
CA ILE A 62 7.09 -10.28 -4.44
C ILE A 62 7.81 -9.47 -5.52
N ALA A 63 7.46 -8.19 -5.69
CA ALA A 63 8.07 -7.25 -6.64
C ALA A 63 9.08 -6.31 -5.97
N HIS A 64 9.84 -5.58 -6.77
CA HIS A 64 10.81 -4.57 -6.33
C HIS A 64 11.86 -5.05 -5.32
N ASN A 65 12.33 -6.29 -5.49
CA ASN A 65 13.48 -6.80 -4.77
C ASN A 65 14.81 -6.38 -5.45
N PRO A 66 15.95 -6.42 -4.73
CA PRO A 66 17.25 -6.17 -5.34
C PRO A 66 17.54 -7.14 -6.47
N THR A 67 18.18 -6.66 -7.52
CA THR A 67 18.49 -7.49 -8.71
C THR A 67 19.33 -8.72 -8.35
N TRP A 68 20.28 -8.56 -7.41
CA TRP A 68 21.09 -9.67 -6.93
C TRP A 68 20.24 -10.78 -6.29
N LEU A 69 19.24 -10.39 -5.47
CA LEU A 69 18.34 -11.35 -4.82
C LEU A 69 17.43 -12.04 -5.85
N ALA A 70 16.78 -11.26 -6.72
CA ALA A 70 15.88 -11.79 -7.74
C ALA A 70 16.55 -12.78 -8.70
N GLN A 71 17.85 -12.57 -9.01
CA GLN A 71 18.64 -13.48 -9.83
C GLN A 71 19.04 -14.76 -9.07
N GLN A 72 19.47 -14.62 -7.82
CA GLN A 72 20.02 -15.72 -7.03
C GLN A 72 18.93 -16.58 -6.38
N SER A 73 17.77 -15.99 -6.01
CA SER A 73 16.68 -16.71 -5.31
C SER A 73 16.19 -17.96 -6.05
N LYS A 74 16.31 -17.98 -7.37
CA LYS A 74 15.91 -19.13 -8.22
C LYS A 74 16.72 -20.40 -7.95
N SER A 75 17.91 -20.28 -7.34
CA SER A 75 18.81 -21.39 -7.02
C SER A 75 19.12 -21.49 -5.53
N MET A 76 18.61 -20.59 -4.71
CA MET A 76 18.78 -20.62 -3.27
C MET A 76 17.98 -21.74 -2.62
N SER A 77 18.48 -22.27 -1.53
CA SER A 77 17.70 -23.08 -0.60
C SER A 77 16.71 -22.21 0.18
N ALA A 78 15.64 -22.80 0.68
CA ALA A 78 14.68 -22.12 1.55
C ALA A 78 15.41 -21.48 2.77
N ALA A 79 16.35 -22.18 3.39
CA ALA A 79 17.10 -21.68 4.53
C ALA A 79 17.94 -20.43 4.21
N GLU A 80 18.53 -20.35 3.01
CA GLU A 80 19.27 -19.16 2.58
C GLU A 80 18.33 -17.97 2.36
N LEU A 81 17.21 -18.19 1.68
CA LEU A 81 16.22 -17.15 1.45
C LEU A 81 15.59 -16.66 2.76
N GLU A 82 15.32 -17.58 3.70
CA GLU A 82 14.85 -17.26 5.05
C GLU A 82 15.84 -16.37 5.81
N SER A 83 17.13 -16.74 5.79
CA SER A 83 18.18 -15.93 6.43
C SER A 83 18.29 -14.52 5.85
N ILE A 84 18.05 -14.35 4.56
CA ILE A 84 18.03 -13.03 3.90
C ILE A 84 16.81 -12.21 4.36
N MET A 85 15.63 -12.83 4.41
CA MET A 85 14.42 -12.19 4.92
C MET A 85 14.57 -11.71 6.36
N GLU A 86 15.15 -12.57 7.23
CA GLU A 86 15.42 -12.26 8.63
C GLU A 86 16.39 -11.09 8.77
N GLU A 87 17.51 -11.13 8.05
CA GLU A 87 18.53 -10.07 8.06
C GLU A 87 17.96 -8.73 7.59
N HIS A 88 17.21 -8.74 6.49
CA HIS A 88 16.59 -7.55 5.93
C HIS A 88 15.59 -6.92 6.92
N ILE A 89 14.61 -7.69 7.40
CA ILE A 89 13.59 -7.18 8.31
C ILE A 89 14.22 -6.70 9.63
N ALA A 90 15.16 -7.45 10.18
CA ALA A 90 15.82 -7.07 11.42
C ALA A 90 16.61 -5.77 11.27
N THR A 91 17.37 -5.61 10.18
CA THR A 91 18.24 -4.46 9.98
C THR A 91 17.43 -3.19 9.65
N VAL A 92 16.50 -3.28 8.71
CA VAL A 92 15.64 -2.14 8.31
C VAL A 92 14.71 -1.74 9.47
N GLY A 93 14.07 -2.72 10.10
CA GLY A 93 13.18 -2.47 11.23
C GLY A 93 13.89 -1.82 12.41
N ALA A 94 15.09 -2.31 12.78
CA ALA A 94 15.88 -1.71 13.86
C ALA A 94 16.39 -0.29 13.52
N HIS A 95 16.78 -0.03 12.27
CA HIS A 95 17.25 1.30 11.85
C HIS A 95 16.15 2.37 12.00
N TYR A 96 14.91 2.00 11.70
CA TYR A 96 13.76 2.91 11.79
C TYR A 96 12.90 2.75 13.05
N ALA A 97 13.34 1.91 14.01
CA ALA A 97 12.60 1.69 15.25
C ALA A 97 12.29 3.00 15.98
N GLY A 98 11.00 3.22 16.32
CA GLY A 98 10.50 4.43 16.94
C GLY A 98 10.44 5.67 16.04
N LYS A 99 10.84 5.58 14.78
CA LYS A 99 10.77 6.67 13.77
C LYS A 99 9.64 6.46 12.76
N VAL A 100 9.26 5.22 12.52
CA VAL A 100 8.18 4.82 11.60
C VAL A 100 6.95 4.44 12.43
N TYR A 101 5.82 5.05 12.13
CA TYR A 101 4.55 4.80 12.81
C TYR A 101 3.97 3.43 12.46
N SER A 102 4.02 3.06 11.19
CA SER A 102 3.46 1.80 10.69
C SER A 102 4.30 1.23 9.56
N TRP A 103 4.37 -0.11 9.46
CA TRP A 103 5.01 -0.83 8.37
C TRP A 103 4.02 -1.63 7.56
N ASP A 104 4.12 -1.58 6.24
CA ASP A 104 3.65 -2.63 5.34
C ASP A 104 4.64 -3.79 5.43
N VAL A 105 4.33 -4.76 6.31
CA VAL A 105 5.24 -5.89 6.56
C VAL A 105 5.28 -6.81 5.36
N VAL A 106 4.11 -7.16 4.83
CA VAL A 106 3.98 -7.92 3.58
C VAL A 106 3.02 -7.18 2.66
N ASN A 107 3.49 -6.92 1.44
CA ASN A 107 2.73 -6.22 0.41
C ASN A 107 2.27 -7.17 -0.69
N GLU A 108 0.99 -7.13 -1.04
CA GLU A 108 0.37 -7.78 -2.20
C GLU A 108 0.62 -9.30 -2.30
N PRO A 109 0.41 -10.09 -1.24
CA PRO A 109 0.68 -11.52 -1.32
C PRO A 109 -0.36 -12.31 -2.12
N VAL A 110 -1.59 -11.80 -2.30
CA VAL A 110 -2.70 -12.53 -2.92
C VAL A 110 -2.73 -12.33 -4.44
N VAL A 111 -2.96 -13.42 -5.18
CA VAL A 111 -3.07 -13.39 -6.65
C VAL A 111 -4.27 -12.60 -7.13
N ASP A 112 -4.21 -12.16 -8.39
CA ASP A 112 -5.31 -11.44 -9.03
C ASP A 112 -6.45 -12.35 -9.48
N VAL A 113 -7.66 -11.80 -9.55
CA VAL A 113 -8.77 -12.38 -10.29
C VAL A 113 -8.44 -12.33 -11.79
N PRO A 114 -8.68 -13.37 -12.62
CA PRO A 114 -9.50 -14.57 -12.36
C PRO A 114 -8.76 -15.79 -11.80
N GLN A 115 -7.47 -15.73 -11.58
CA GLN A 115 -6.66 -16.90 -11.19
C GLN A 115 -7.09 -17.46 -9.84
N VAL A 116 -7.55 -16.61 -8.96
CA VAL A 116 -8.03 -16.97 -7.64
C VAL A 116 -9.28 -17.85 -7.66
N HIS A 117 -10.08 -17.83 -8.71
CA HIS A 117 -11.27 -18.70 -8.83
C HIS A 117 -10.98 -20.22 -8.79
N GLN A 118 -9.73 -20.60 -8.98
CA GLN A 118 -9.30 -22.00 -8.89
C GLN A 118 -8.89 -22.42 -7.48
N CYS A 119 -8.86 -21.47 -6.55
CA CYS A 119 -8.47 -21.70 -5.16
C CYS A 119 -9.70 -21.91 -4.27
N PHE A 120 -9.53 -22.74 -3.23
CA PHE A 120 -10.54 -22.99 -2.20
C PHE A 120 -10.06 -22.57 -0.81
N SER A 121 -8.83 -22.04 -0.70
CA SER A 121 -8.19 -21.62 0.54
C SER A 121 -7.22 -20.45 0.27
N TRP A 122 -6.90 -19.68 1.30
CA TRP A 122 -6.02 -18.53 1.19
C TRP A 122 -4.58 -18.89 0.79
N ASP A 123 -4.08 -20.04 1.22
CA ASP A 123 -2.72 -20.52 0.91
C ASP A 123 -2.55 -20.86 -0.57
N CYS A 124 -3.58 -21.40 -1.20
CA CYS A 124 -3.64 -21.58 -2.65
C CYS A 124 -3.62 -20.23 -3.38
N ALA A 125 -4.25 -19.22 -2.82
CA ALA A 125 -4.37 -17.89 -3.44
C ALA A 125 -3.13 -16.99 -3.26
N LEU A 126 -2.05 -17.49 -2.66
CA LEU A 126 -0.81 -16.72 -2.56
C LEU A 126 -0.06 -16.68 -3.89
N LYS A 127 0.50 -15.52 -4.23
CA LYS A 127 1.38 -15.33 -5.39
C LYS A 127 2.63 -16.21 -5.22
N GLY A 128 2.98 -16.97 -6.25
CA GLY A 128 4.09 -17.92 -6.21
C GLY A 128 3.75 -19.30 -5.65
N SER A 129 2.51 -19.53 -5.17
CA SER A 129 2.06 -20.86 -4.74
C SER A 129 2.13 -21.89 -5.89
N ALA A 130 1.97 -23.18 -5.58
CA ALA A 130 2.11 -24.31 -6.50
C ALA A 130 1.28 -24.23 -7.80
N HIS A 131 0.36 -23.28 -7.91
CA HIS A 131 -0.33 -22.93 -9.15
C HIS A 131 0.48 -21.95 -10.04
N GLY A 132 1.70 -21.62 -9.68
CA GLY A 132 2.90 -21.17 -10.42
C GLY A 132 2.79 -20.10 -11.50
N GLU A 133 1.60 -19.75 -11.96
CA GLU A 133 1.40 -18.92 -13.14
C GLU A 133 1.36 -17.42 -12.86
N HIS A 134 1.61 -17.00 -11.62
CA HIS A 134 1.30 -15.63 -11.20
C HIS A 134 2.45 -14.84 -10.62
N MET A 135 3.68 -15.30 -10.87
CA MET A 135 4.84 -14.42 -10.67
C MET A 135 4.74 -13.28 -11.67
N PRO A 136 4.79 -12.01 -11.21
CA PRO A 136 4.85 -10.90 -12.14
C PRO A 136 6.02 -11.12 -13.12
N SER A 137 5.84 -10.78 -14.38
CA SER A 137 6.89 -10.77 -15.39
C SER A 137 8.00 -9.75 -15.08
N ASN A 138 8.04 -9.26 -13.87
CA ASN A 138 9.00 -8.30 -13.34
C ASN A 138 10.34 -9.01 -13.10
N PRO A 139 11.45 -8.50 -13.68
CA PRO A 139 12.79 -9.07 -13.48
C PRO A 139 13.25 -9.03 -12.01
N ASP A 140 12.63 -8.22 -11.17
CA ASP A 140 12.93 -8.04 -9.75
C ASP A 140 12.02 -8.90 -8.83
N ALA A 141 11.27 -9.85 -9.38
CA ALA A 141 10.37 -10.69 -8.61
C ALA A 141 11.13 -11.78 -7.84
N VAL A 142 10.72 -11.98 -6.57
CA VAL A 142 11.19 -13.06 -5.70
C VAL A 142 9.98 -13.87 -5.22
N ASP A 143 10.05 -15.18 -5.40
CA ASP A 143 9.04 -16.11 -4.89
C ASP A 143 9.29 -16.41 -3.41
N TRP A 144 8.63 -15.69 -2.54
CA TRP A 144 8.73 -15.91 -1.09
C TRP A 144 8.01 -17.19 -0.62
N THR A 145 7.13 -17.78 -1.44
CA THR A 145 6.44 -19.04 -1.09
C THR A 145 7.36 -20.26 -1.12
N ILE A 146 8.60 -20.11 -1.63
CA ILE A 146 9.68 -21.09 -1.42
C ILE A 146 9.89 -21.39 0.07
N LEU A 147 9.64 -20.40 0.95
CA LEU A 147 9.69 -20.56 2.40
C LEU A 147 8.46 -21.28 2.99
N GLY A 148 7.51 -21.67 2.14
CA GLY A 148 6.18 -22.12 2.56
C GLY A 148 5.25 -20.94 2.84
N THR A 149 3.96 -21.23 3.02
CA THR A 149 2.91 -20.21 3.25
C THR A 149 3.06 -19.47 4.58
N GLY A 150 3.80 -20.03 5.53
CA GLY A 150 4.10 -19.44 6.83
C GLY A 150 5.08 -18.25 6.79
N TYR A 151 5.69 -17.93 5.64
CA TYR A 151 6.61 -16.80 5.55
C TYR A 151 5.98 -15.46 5.98
N ILE A 152 4.67 -15.29 5.74
CA ILE A 152 3.94 -14.08 6.11
C ILE A 152 3.91 -13.93 7.63
N GLU A 153 3.49 -14.99 8.35
CA GLU A 153 3.50 -15.00 9.81
C GLU A 153 4.89 -14.71 10.36
N GLN A 154 5.90 -15.37 9.80
CA GLN A 154 7.31 -15.18 10.20
C GLN A 154 7.76 -13.72 9.98
N ALA A 155 7.43 -13.12 8.84
CA ALA A 155 7.76 -11.71 8.56
C ALA A 155 7.15 -10.77 9.61
N PHE A 156 5.89 -10.98 10.01
CA PHE A 156 5.25 -10.20 11.08
C PHE A 156 5.94 -10.37 12.43
N ARG A 157 6.32 -11.60 12.80
CA ARG A 157 7.05 -11.86 14.06
C ARG A 157 8.43 -11.21 14.07
N LEU A 158 9.14 -11.26 12.96
CA LEU A 158 10.43 -10.59 12.78
C LEU A 158 10.31 -9.07 12.85
N ALA A 159 9.31 -8.49 12.16
CA ALA A 159 9.06 -7.05 12.20
C ALA A 159 8.74 -6.56 13.63
N ARG A 160 7.91 -7.27 14.38
CA ARG A 160 7.61 -6.96 15.77
C ARG A 160 8.84 -7.07 16.69
N LYS A 161 9.73 -8.04 16.43
CA LYS A 161 11.00 -8.18 17.14
C LYS A 161 11.95 -7.02 16.84
N ALA A 162 11.96 -6.53 15.60
CA ALA A 162 12.80 -5.41 15.16
C ALA A 162 12.30 -4.06 15.68
N ASP A 163 10.98 -3.84 15.70
CA ASP A 163 10.35 -2.66 16.30
C ASP A 163 9.11 -3.06 17.11
N ALA A 164 9.20 -2.90 18.43
CA ALA A 164 8.10 -3.21 19.33
C ALA A 164 6.95 -2.18 19.27
N THR A 165 7.16 -1.02 18.67
CA THR A 165 6.26 0.15 18.74
C THR A 165 5.50 0.41 17.47
N ALA A 166 6.07 0.12 16.31
CA ALA A 166 5.41 0.33 15.02
C ALA A 166 4.15 -0.54 14.87
N LYS A 167 3.13 0.00 14.22
CA LYS A 167 1.95 -0.75 13.80
C LYS A 167 2.31 -1.61 12.58
N LEU A 168 1.86 -2.86 12.55
CA LEU A 168 2.21 -3.83 11.52
C LEU A 168 1.00 -4.15 10.63
N PHE A 169 1.12 -3.90 9.33
CA PHE A 169 0.04 -4.03 8.34
C PHE A 169 0.37 -5.07 7.27
N LEU A 170 -0.65 -5.78 6.82
CA LEU A 170 -0.69 -6.42 5.52
C LEU A 170 -1.31 -5.42 4.56
N ASN A 171 -0.68 -5.14 3.41
CA ASN A 171 -1.16 -4.16 2.43
C ASN A 171 -1.53 -4.83 1.11
N GLU A 172 -2.72 -4.54 0.56
CA GLU A 172 -3.20 -5.21 -0.65
C GLU A 172 -4.06 -4.29 -1.52
N TYR A 173 -3.99 -4.49 -2.84
CA TYR A 173 -4.85 -3.80 -3.81
C TYR A 173 -6.03 -4.68 -4.25
N GLY A 174 -7.07 -4.03 -4.83
CA GLY A 174 -8.23 -4.74 -5.38
C GLY A 174 -9.12 -5.41 -4.33
N ILE A 175 -9.00 -5.02 -3.07
CA ILE A 175 -9.76 -5.58 -1.93
C ILE A 175 -10.80 -4.61 -1.36
N HIS A 176 -11.08 -3.51 -2.04
CA HIS A 176 -12.07 -2.51 -1.61
C HIS A 176 -13.51 -2.83 -2.07
N GLY A 177 -13.70 -3.95 -2.74
CA GLY A 177 -15.01 -4.51 -3.13
C GLY A 177 -15.16 -5.95 -2.66
N THR A 178 -16.38 -6.47 -2.69
CA THR A 178 -16.72 -7.85 -2.29
C THR A 178 -16.42 -8.82 -3.43
N ASN A 179 -15.15 -9.10 -3.66
CA ASN A 179 -14.66 -10.02 -4.70
C ASN A 179 -13.83 -11.14 -4.10
N ASP A 180 -13.44 -12.12 -4.92
CA ASP A 180 -12.71 -13.31 -4.45
C ASP A 180 -11.36 -12.94 -3.84
N LYS A 181 -10.62 -11.98 -4.41
CA LYS A 181 -9.35 -11.52 -3.85
C LYS A 181 -9.54 -10.94 -2.44
N ALA A 182 -10.57 -10.11 -2.24
CA ALA A 182 -10.92 -9.58 -0.92
C ALA A 182 -11.31 -10.69 0.06
N ASN A 183 -12.04 -11.71 -0.39
CA ASN A 183 -12.38 -12.87 0.43
C ASN A 183 -11.14 -13.68 0.85
N TYR A 184 -10.21 -13.96 -0.07
CA TYR A 184 -8.97 -14.68 0.29
C TYR A 184 -8.06 -13.85 1.18
N THR A 185 -7.97 -12.54 0.94
CA THR A 185 -7.24 -11.65 1.84
C THR A 185 -7.85 -11.67 3.24
N ARG A 186 -9.18 -11.65 3.35
CA ARG A 186 -9.87 -11.78 4.65
C ARG A 186 -9.56 -13.11 5.33
N MET A 187 -9.57 -14.23 4.59
CA MET A 187 -9.23 -15.55 5.13
C MET A 187 -7.77 -15.61 5.60
N LEU A 188 -6.82 -15.04 4.85
CA LEU A 188 -5.42 -14.92 5.25
C LEU A 188 -5.28 -14.09 6.54
N VAL A 189 -5.93 -12.94 6.59
CA VAL A 189 -5.91 -12.06 7.78
C VAL A 189 -6.52 -12.76 9.00
N GLN A 190 -7.63 -13.50 8.83
CA GLN A 190 -8.22 -14.32 9.89
C GLN A 190 -7.22 -15.37 10.37
N HIS A 191 -6.58 -16.11 9.45
CA HIS A 191 -5.56 -17.10 9.80
C HIS A 191 -4.42 -16.47 10.61
N LEU A 192 -3.88 -15.32 10.17
CA LEU A 192 -2.81 -14.62 10.90
C LEU A 192 -3.24 -14.26 12.33
N ARG A 193 -4.50 -13.85 12.52
CA ARG A 193 -5.06 -13.60 13.85
C ARG A 193 -5.16 -14.89 14.68
N ASP A 194 -5.63 -15.98 14.09
CA ASP A 194 -5.83 -17.25 14.78
C ASP A 194 -4.51 -17.88 15.26
N VAL A 195 -3.43 -17.71 14.49
CA VAL A 195 -2.08 -18.19 14.89
C VAL A 195 -1.33 -17.18 15.78
N GLY A 196 -1.96 -16.05 16.12
CA GLY A 196 -1.37 -15.02 16.98
C GLY A 196 -0.19 -14.28 16.35
N ALA A 197 -0.20 -14.09 15.03
CA ALA A 197 0.74 -13.18 14.36
C ALA A 197 0.50 -11.75 14.84
N PRO A 198 1.54 -10.94 15.04
CA PRO A 198 1.41 -9.57 15.56
C PRO A 198 0.94 -8.59 14.48
N LEU A 199 -0.20 -8.89 13.88
CA LEU A 199 -0.88 -8.06 12.88
C LEU A 199 -1.75 -7.02 13.59
N ASP A 200 -1.48 -5.73 13.36
CA ASP A 200 -2.25 -4.61 13.93
C ASP A 200 -3.34 -4.13 12.97
N GLY A 201 -3.16 -4.27 11.66
CA GLY A 201 -4.11 -3.74 10.70
C GLY A 201 -3.96 -4.24 9.28
N ILE A 202 -4.87 -3.76 8.44
CA ILE A 202 -4.92 -4.00 7.00
C ILE A 202 -4.81 -2.68 6.24
N GLY A 203 -3.94 -2.64 5.23
CA GLY A 203 -3.86 -1.58 4.24
C GLY A 203 -4.71 -1.93 3.03
N VAL A 204 -5.65 -1.06 2.69
CA VAL A 204 -6.43 -1.11 1.46
C VAL A 204 -5.86 -0.07 0.50
N GLN A 205 -5.12 -0.49 -0.52
CA GLN A 205 -4.42 0.44 -1.41
C GLN A 205 -5.36 1.43 -2.12
N MET A 206 -6.53 0.97 -2.52
CA MET A 206 -7.55 1.83 -3.13
C MET A 206 -7.14 2.43 -4.49
N HIS A 207 -6.39 1.69 -5.29
CA HIS A 207 -6.18 2.03 -6.70
C HIS A 207 -7.47 1.76 -7.48
N ILE A 208 -8.28 2.80 -7.68
CA ILE A 208 -9.59 2.69 -8.34
C ILE A 208 -9.40 2.63 -9.85
N ASP A 209 -10.05 1.65 -10.48
CA ASP A 209 -10.10 1.46 -11.92
C ASP A 209 -11.46 0.87 -12.29
N THR A 210 -12.38 1.71 -12.77
CA THR A 210 -13.76 1.28 -13.06
C THR A 210 -13.88 0.37 -14.29
N SER A 211 -12.79 0.23 -15.07
CA SER A 211 -12.71 -0.76 -16.15
C SER A 211 -12.43 -2.18 -15.66
N HIS A 212 -12.03 -2.33 -14.40
CA HIS A 212 -11.61 -3.61 -13.82
C HIS A 212 -12.50 -3.99 -12.64
N ALA A 213 -13.20 -5.13 -12.73
CA ALA A 213 -14.20 -5.54 -11.75
C ALA A 213 -13.69 -5.57 -10.30
N ALA A 214 -12.44 -6.03 -10.08
CA ALA A 214 -11.83 -6.07 -8.74
C ALA A 214 -11.40 -4.70 -8.20
N LYS A 215 -11.31 -3.68 -9.06
CA LYS A 215 -10.89 -2.32 -8.71
C LYS A 215 -12.00 -1.28 -8.87
N ASN A 216 -13.22 -1.73 -9.20
CA ASN A 216 -14.38 -0.87 -9.28
C ASN A 216 -14.87 -0.50 -7.88
N TYR A 217 -15.10 0.78 -7.66
CA TYR A 217 -15.51 1.31 -6.37
C TYR A 217 -17.03 1.41 -6.23
N SER A 218 -17.51 1.04 -5.07
CA SER A 218 -18.86 1.33 -4.59
C SER A 218 -18.80 1.58 -3.08
N SER A 219 -19.37 2.69 -2.61
CA SER A 219 -19.37 3.05 -1.19
C SER A 219 -20.02 1.97 -0.32
N SER A 220 -21.08 1.32 -0.77
CA SER A 220 -21.75 0.25 -0.01
C SER A 220 -20.88 -1.00 0.14
N THR A 221 -20.24 -1.48 -0.94
CA THR A 221 -19.36 -2.65 -0.88
C THR A 221 -18.08 -2.34 -0.12
N PHE A 222 -17.58 -1.11 -0.22
CA PHE A 222 -16.41 -0.69 0.55
C PHE A 222 -16.73 -0.62 2.06
N ALA A 223 -17.87 -0.07 2.46
CA ALA A 223 -18.31 -0.06 3.85
C ALA A 223 -18.48 -1.48 4.43
N GLU A 224 -18.96 -2.43 3.61
CA GLU A 224 -19.04 -3.84 3.97
C GLU A 224 -17.66 -4.44 4.22
N VAL A 225 -16.69 -4.20 3.30
CA VAL A 225 -15.31 -4.66 3.45
C VAL A 225 -14.64 -4.08 4.70
N LEU A 226 -14.83 -2.79 4.98
CA LEU A 226 -14.31 -2.19 6.21
C LEU A 226 -14.89 -2.88 7.46
N SER A 227 -16.18 -3.26 7.44
CA SER A 227 -16.80 -3.99 8.56
C SER A 227 -16.21 -5.39 8.76
N TRP A 228 -15.80 -6.08 7.70
CA TRP A 228 -15.13 -7.38 7.83
C TRP A 228 -13.84 -7.29 8.66
N TYR A 229 -12.98 -6.30 8.36
CA TYR A 229 -11.71 -6.12 9.06
C TYR A 229 -11.90 -5.51 10.46
N ALA A 230 -12.88 -4.62 10.61
CA ALA A 230 -13.23 -4.07 11.92
C ALA A 230 -13.72 -5.15 12.90
N ALA A 231 -14.46 -6.17 12.40
CA ALA A 231 -14.89 -7.32 13.19
C ALA A 231 -13.73 -8.20 13.69
N LEU A 232 -12.57 -8.12 13.04
CA LEU A 232 -11.33 -8.78 13.47
C LEU A 232 -10.47 -7.92 14.42
N ASP A 233 -11.01 -6.81 14.89
CA ASP A 233 -10.32 -5.85 15.78
C ASP A 233 -9.06 -5.23 15.15
N LEU A 234 -9.03 -5.05 13.84
CA LEU A 234 -7.91 -4.50 13.08
C LEU A 234 -8.09 -3.01 12.80
N ASP A 235 -7.01 -2.26 12.86
CA ASP A 235 -6.96 -0.92 12.28
C ASP A 235 -6.98 -1.03 10.74
N ILE A 236 -7.66 -0.11 10.08
CA ILE A 236 -7.79 -0.09 8.62
C ILE A 236 -7.20 1.21 8.11
N HIS A 237 -6.27 1.12 7.16
CA HIS A 237 -5.71 2.28 6.48
C HIS A 237 -6.08 2.23 5.01
N ILE A 238 -6.56 3.34 4.45
CA ILE A 238 -6.53 3.58 3.01
C ILE A 238 -5.14 4.08 2.72
N THR A 239 -4.36 3.35 1.90
CA THR A 239 -2.91 3.55 1.85
C THR A 239 -2.39 4.21 0.59
N GLU A 240 -3.12 4.09 -0.54
CA GLU A 240 -2.58 4.41 -1.85
C GLU A 240 -3.66 4.93 -2.81
N LEU A 241 -4.67 5.65 -2.32
CA LEU A 241 -5.78 6.09 -3.16
C LEU A 241 -5.28 6.80 -4.41
N SER A 242 -5.71 6.30 -5.54
CA SER A 242 -5.50 6.91 -6.85
C SER A 242 -6.65 6.59 -7.81
N LEU A 243 -6.87 7.48 -8.79
CA LEU A 243 -7.84 7.27 -9.86
C LEU A 243 -7.19 7.67 -11.19
N LYS A 244 -7.12 6.73 -12.14
CA LYS A 244 -6.48 6.98 -13.44
C LYS A 244 -7.22 8.07 -14.22
N PRO A 245 -6.53 9.02 -14.88
CA PRO A 245 -7.17 10.07 -15.70
C PRO A 245 -7.92 9.52 -16.91
N THR A 246 -7.57 8.31 -17.35
CA THR A 246 -8.20 7.60 -18.48
C THR A 246 -9.31 6.66 -18.04
N ASP A 247 -9.72 6.71 -16.78
CA ASP A 247 -10.75 5.83 -16.24
C ASP A 247 -12.09 6.04 -16.99
N PRO A 248 -12.82 4.96 -17.34
CA PRO A 248 -14.11 5.04 -18.02
C PRO A 248 -15.16 5.90 -17.33
N ILE A 249 -15.07 6.12 -16.02
CA ILE A 249 -15.95 7.02 -15.25
C ILE A 249 -15.95 8.44 -15.83
N TYR A 250 -14.90 8.83 -16.55
CA TYR A 250 -14.77 10.15 -17.19
C TYR A 250 -15.27 10.19 -18.63
N SER A 251 -15.79 9.08 -19.16
CA SER A 251 -16.19 8.98 -20.55
C SER A 251 -17.30 9.99 -20.90
N GLY A 252 -17.10 10.74 -21.99
CA GLY A 252 -18.08 11.74 -22.47
C GLY A 252 -18.17 13.02 -21.64
N LEU A 253 -17.38 13.16 -20.56
CA LEU A 253 -17.40 14.35 -19.72
C LEU A 253 -16.42 15.42 -20.21
N ASP A 254 -16.80 16.69 -20.07
CA ASP A 254 -15.89 17.81 -20.20
C ASP A 254 -14.92 17.93 -19.02
N ALA A 255 -13.96 18.85 -19.10
CA ALA A 255 -12.92 18.99 -18.07
C ALA A 255 -13.48 19.36 -16.68
N ALA A 256 -14.50 20.21 -16.62
CA ALA A 256 -15.10 20.64 -15.36
C ALA A 256 -15.89 19.48 -14.71
N ALA A 257 -16.65 18.73 -15.51
CA ALA A 257 -17.39 17.56 -15.04
C ALA A 257 -16.42 16.44 -14.54
N LYS A 258 -15.30 16.22 -15.22
CA LYS A 258 -14.27 15.26 -14.77
C LYS A 258 -13.69 15.62 -13.40
N LEU A 259 -13.38 16.90 -13.19
CA LEU A 259 -12.90 17.39 -11.89
C LEU A 259 -13.96 17.24 -10.78
N ALA A 260 -15.23 17.46 -11.10
CA ALA A 260 -16.32 17.27 -10.14
C ALA A 260 -16.49 15.79 -9.77
N VAL A 261 -16.44 14.86 -10.73
CA VAL A 261 -16.49 13.42 -10.50
C VAL A 261 -15.31 12.96 -9.64
N GLN A 262 -14.08 13.43 -9.92
CA GLN A 262 -12.90 13.12 -9.11
C GLN A 262 -13.05 13.62 -7.67
N ALA A 263 -13.54 14.84 -7.49
CA ALA A 263 -13.73 15.45 -6.19
C ALA A 263 -14.74 14.68 -5.34
N GLU A 264 -15.88 14.31 -5.93
CA GLU A 264 -16.92 13.55 -5.23
C GLU A 264 -16.42 12.15 -4.87
N LEU A 265 -15.72 11.45 -5.77
CA LEU A 265 -15.19 10.12 -5.49
C LEU A 265 -14.21 10.13 -4.32
N PHE A 266 -13.26 11.07 -4.30
CA PHE A 266 -12.29 11.15 -3.20
C PHE A 266 -12.96 11.52 -1.88
N ALA A 267 -13.93 12.42 -1.89
CA ALA A 267 -14.70 12.75 -0.68
C ALA A 267 -15.59 11.59 -0.21
N ASP A 268 -16.17 10.81 -1.13
CA ASP A 268 -17.00 9.66 -0.79
C ASP A 268 -16.19 8.54 -0.13
N VAL A 269 -15.02 8.20 -0.68
CA VAL A 269 -14.08 7.25 -0.05
C VAL A 269 -13.72 7.70 1.37
N LEU A 270 -13.46 9.00 1.56
CA LEU A 270 -13.18 9.54 2.89
C LEU A 270 -14.37 9.44 3.83
N ARG A 271 -15.60 9.77 3.37
CA ARG A 271 -16.83 9.66 4.19
C ARG A 271 -17.06 8.23 4.67
N VAL A 272 -16.85 7.23 3.79
CA VAL A 272 -16.95 5.81 4.17
C VAL A 272 -15.90 5.45 5.23
N CYS A 273 -14.67 5.93 5.08
CA CYS A 273 -13.61 5.74 6.08
C CYS A 273 -14.00 6.38 7.43
N LEU A 274 -14.41 7.64 7.43
CA LEU A 274 -14.77 8.38 8.65
C LEU A 274 -15.97 7.76 9.39
N ALA A 275 -16.88 7.11 8.67
CA ALA A 275 -18.00 6.38 9.27
C ALA A 275 -17.57 5.08 9.97
N GLN A 276 -16.38 4.55 9.72
CA GLN A 276 -15.85 3.35 10.35
C GLN A 276 -14.80 3.70 11.41
N PRO A 277 -15.07 3.49 12.72
CA PRO A 277 -14.14 3.89 13.80
C PRO A 277 -12.75 3.24 13.73
N ARG A 278 -12.64 2.09 13.05
CA ARG A 278 -11.36 1.41 12.84
C ARG A 278 -10.60 1.92 11.61
N CYS A 279 -11.19 2.73 10.73
CA CYS A 279 -10.47 3.40 9.65
C CYS A 279 -9.67 4.57 10.23
N LYS A 280 -8.35 4.46 10.23
CA LYS A 280 -7.44 5.37 10.96
C LYS A 280 -6.61 6.26 10.06
N SER A 281 -6.46 5.91 8.78
CA SER A 281 -5.67 6.67 7.83
C SER A 281 -6.35 6.74 6.46
N TYR A 282 -6.15 7.87 5.78
CA TYR A 282 -6.59 8.13 4.42
C TYR A 282 -5.41 8.74 3.66
N GLU A 283 -4.75 7.93 2.85
CA GLU A 283 -3.50 8.26 2.18
C GLU A 283 -3.67 8.16 0.66
N LEU A 284 -2.92 8.98 -0.05
CA LEU A 284 -2.89 9.04 -1.51
C LEU A 284 -1.57 8.49 -2.02
N TRP A 285 -1.56 7.82 -3.19
CA TRP A 285 -0.32 7.41 -3.84
C TRP A 285 0.21 8.49 -4.77
N GLY A 286 0.56 9.62 -4.18
CA GLY A 286 0.91 10.87 -4.81
C GLY A 286 -0.07 11.99 -4.47
N PHE A 287 0.34 13.25 -4.59
CA PHE A 287 -0.52 14.40 -4.26
C PHE A 287 -0.59 15.44 -5.38
N THR A 288 0.33 15.40 -6.34
CA THR A 288 0.41 16.33 -7.47
C THR A 288 0.55 15.61 -8.80
N ASP A 289 -0.07 16.13 -9.83
CA ASP A 289 0.05 15.61 -11.19
C ASP A 289 1.45 15.82 -11.78
N ALA A 290 2.24 16.79 -11.25
CA ALA A 290 3.60 17.06 -11.69
C ALA A 290 4.58 15.91 -11.42
N HIS A 291 4.35 15.15 -10.34
CA HIS A 291 5.15 13.99 -9.94
C HIS A 291 4.22 12.85 -9.59
N ASN A 292 4.18 11.83 -10.44
CA ASN A 292 3.24 10.74 -10.29
C ASN A 292 3.79 9.42 -10.85
N PHE A 293 3.29 8.29 -10.34
CA PHE A 293 3.70 6.94 -10.76
C PHE A 293 3.01 6.48 -12.06
N LEU A 294 1.99 7.19 -12.54
CA LEU A 294 1.21 6.84 -13.73
C LEU A 294 1.88 7.28 -15.04
N GLY A 295 2.96 8.04 -14.95
CA GLY A 295 3.72 8.55 -16.10
C GLY A 295 3.66 10.07 -16.24
N ALA A 296 4.50 10.63 -17.11
CA ALA A 296 4.56 12.07 -17.33
C ALA A 296 3.29 12.59 -18.03
N HIS A 297 2.88 13.81 -17.69
CA HIS A 297 1.78 14.56 -18.32
C HIS A 297 0.44 13.82 -18.34
N LEU A 298 -0.20 13.77 -17.19
CA LEU A 298 -1.56 13.24 -17.08
C LEU A 298 -2.56 14.16 -17.80
N ALA A 299 -3.39 13.56 -18.66
CA ALA A 299 -4.51 14.30 -19.25
C ALA A 299 -5.49 14.75 -18.14
N PRO A 300 -6.18 15.90 -18.29
CA PRO A 300 -7.21 16.31 -17.34
C PRO A 300 -8.28 15.21 -17.12
N PRO A 301 -8.68 14.95 -15.88
CA PRO A 301 -8.51 15.80 -14.68
C PRO A 301 -7.19 15.55 -13.89
N GLY A 302 -6.22 14.80 -14.41
CA GLY A 302 -5.11 14.30 -13.63
C GLY A 302 -5.53 13.24 -12.61
N ALA A 303 -4.64 12.83 -11.72
CA ALA A 303 -4.90 11.75 -10.77
C ALA A 303 -5.00 12.20 -9.30
N PHE A 304 -4.51 13.40 -8.96
CA PHE A 304 -4.26 13.81 -7.58
C PHE A 304 -4.95 15.12 -7.19
N LEU A 305 -4.63 15.65 -6.01
CA LEU A 305 -5.27 16.82 -5.41
C LEU A 305 -4.74 18.16 -5.94
N TYR A 306 -3.53 18.15 -6.49
CA TYR A 306 -2.85 19.30 -7.05
C TYR A 306 -2.47 19.04 -8.50
N ASP A 307 -2.57 20.06 -9.34
CA ASP A 307 -2.16 19.99 -10.74
C ASP A 307 -0.63 20.09 -10.92
N ASP A 308 -0.17 20.14 -12.18
CA ASP A 308 1.24 20.26 -12.54
C ASP A 308 1.90 21.57 -12.05
N SER A 309 1.11 22.59 -11.73
CA SER A 309 1.55 23.87 -11.17
C SER A 309 1.47 23.97 -9.66
N TYR A 310 1.04 22.89 -8.99
CA TYR A 310 0.70 22.83 -7.57
C TYR A 310 -0.51 23.70 -7.17
N ALA A 311 -1.39 24.02 -8.12
CA ALA A 311 -2.66 24.61 -7.81
C ALA A 311 -3.63 23.54 -7.30
N ALA A 312 -4.36 23.86 -6.23
CA ALA A 312 -5.30 22.94 -5.62
C ALA A 312 -6.50 22.70 -6.55
N LYS A 313 -6.82 21.41 -6.76
CA LYS A 313 -8.01 20.99 -7.52
C LYS A 313 -9.25 20.90 -6.61
N PRO A 314 -10.48 20.82 -7.18
CA PRO A 314 -11.72 20.68 -6.41
C PRO A 314 -11.70 19.50 -5.42
N SER A 315 -10.99 18.41 -5.74
CA SER A 315 -10.83 17.23 -4.88
C SER A 315 -10.21 17.56 -3.52
N ARG A 316 -9.25 18.50 -3.45
CA ARG A 316 -8.70 18.95 -2.17
C ARG A 316 -9.75 19.63 -1.30
N ALA A 317 -10.58 20.50 -1.87
CA ALA A 317 -11.64 21.19 -1.15
C ALA A 317 -12.70 20.19 -0.65
N ALA A 318 -13.11 19.25 -1.51
CA ALA A 318 -14.10 18.22 -1.17
C ALA A 318 -13.66 17.33 -0.01
N ILE A 319 -12.38 16.93 0.03
CA ILE A 319 -11.79 16.20 1.16
C ILE A 319 -11.83 17.04 2.45
N ALA A 320 -11.45 18.32 2.37
CA ALA A 320 -11.47 19.21 3.53
C ALA A 320 -12.89 19.43 4.06
N ASP A 321 -13.89 19.52 3.18
CA ASP A 321 -15.30 19.65 3.54
C ASP A 321 -15.82 18.36 4.22
N ALA A 322 -15.45 17.18 3.71
CA ALA A 322 -15.82 15.91 4.31
C ALA A 322 -15.23 15.76 5.74
N PHE A 323 -13.99 16.19 5.97
CA PHE A 323 -13.40 16.22 7.31
C PHE A 323 -14.12 17.21 8.25
N ARG A 324 -14.55 18.36 7.75
CA ARG A 324 -15.31 19.36 8.57
C ARG A 324 -16.66 18.80 8.98
N ALA A 325 -17.40 18.25 8.02
CA ALA A 325 -18.73 17.68 8.28
C ALA A 325 -18.70 16.50 9.28
N ALA A 326 -17.62 15.76 9.35
CA ALA A 326 -17.49 14.65 10.32
C ALA A 326 -17.17 15.10 11.75
N ARG A 327 -16.88 16.38 11.98
CA ARG A 327 -16.60 16.96 13.30
C ARG A 327 -17.81 17.67 13.93
N GLU A 328 -18.82 17.93 13.12
CA GLU A 328 -20.11 18.51 13.52
C GLU A 328 -21.09 17.41 13.98
#